data_163e1e4ff1628461a1eb2bcb34e685a0
#
_entry.id   163e1e4ff1628461a1eb2bcb34e685a0
#
_cell.length_a   1.000
_cell.length_b   1.000
_cell.length_c   1.000
_cell.angle_alpha   90.00
_cell.angle_beta   90.00
_cell.angle_gamma   90.00
#
_symmetry.space_group_name_H-M   'P 1'
#
loop_
_entity.id
_entity.type
_entity.pdbx_description
1 polymer ?
#
loop_
_entity_poly.entity_id
_entity_poly.type
_entity_poly.pdbx_seq_one_letter_code
_entity_poly.pdbx_strand_id
1 'polypeptide(L)'
;MYRRFIKSFADVFLALIASIVLLLPMFLIALAIYVDDPGKVLFKQRRVGRKKNGNLTYFNLYKFRTMKLSTPKDVPTHMLENPEQYITPVGRFLRKTSLDELVQIPMNILTGQMSIIGPRPALWNQDDLIAERDKYGANDIKPGLTGWAQINGRDELEIDEKAKFDGEYVKKMSLLFDIKCIIDTALQVVKHEGVVEGGTGTLSKSDKE
;
A
#
# COMPACT_ATOMS: atom_id res chain seq x y z
N MET A 1 -8.62 24.39 -2.87
CA MET A 1 -9.88 23.85 -2.35
C MET A 1 -9.91 22.31 -2.43
N TYR A 2 -9.64 21.68 -3.59
CA TYR A 2 -9.67 20.22 -3.77
C TYR A 2 -8.82 19.49 -2.73
N ARG A 3 -7.51 19.77 -2.66
CA ARG A 3 -6.52 19.11 -1.80
C ARG A 3 -6.89 19.12 -0.29
N ARG A 4 -7.60 20.16 0.16
CA ARG A 4 -7.84 20.36 1.60
C ARG A 4 -9.18 19.80 2.10
N PHE A 5 -10.23 19.89 1.28
CA PHE A 5 -11.59 19.51 1.70
C PHE A 5 -12.21 18.44 0.81
N ILE A 6 -12.29 18.69 -0.51
CA ILE A 6 -13.03 17.82 -1.44
C ILE A 6 -12.41 16.42 -1.45
N LYS A 7 -11.06 16.32 -1.55
CA LYS A 7 -10.37 15.04 -1.56
C LYS A 7 -10.63 14.22 -0.29
N SER A 8 -10.49 14.84 0.89
CA SER A 8 -10.70 14.12 2.15
C SER A 8 -12.16 13.65 2.32
N PHE A 9 -13.13 14.46 1.87
CA PHE A 9 -14.54 14.07 1.85
C PHE A 9 -14.79 12.92 0.88
N ALA A 10 -14.29 13.02 -0.35
CA ALA A 10 -14.43 11.98 -1.36
C ALA A 10 -13.79 10.65 -0.90
N ASP A 11 -12.58 10.70 -0.34
CA ASP A 11 -11.91 9.53 0.21
C ASP A 11 -12.77 8.79 1.24
N VAL A 12 -13.30 9.53 2.23
CA VAL A 12 -14.11 8.94 3.31
C VAL A 12 -15.45 8.43 2.76
N PHE A 13 -16.11 9.20 1.89
CA PHE A 13 -17.40 8.82 1.30
C PHE A 13 -17.27 7.54 0.46
N LEU A 14 -16.27 7.48 -0.44
CA LEU A 14 -16.03 6.30 -1.27
C LEU A 14 -15.57 5.11 -0.42
N ALA A 15 -14.73 5.34 0.59
CA ALA A 15 -14.31 4.28 1.50
C ALA A 15 -15.47 3.71 2.33
N LEU A 16 -16.46 4.54 2.72
CA LEU A 16 -17.66 4.06 3.41
C LEU A 16 -18.48 3.14 2.51
N ILE A 17 -18.76 3.56 1.28
CA ILE A 17 -19.48 2.73 0.30
C ILE A 17 -18.72 1.43 0.03
N ALA A 18 -17.42 1.53 -0.26
CA ALA A 18 -16.59 0.37 -0.52
C ALA A 18 -16.53 -0.58 0.68
N SER A 19 -16.48 -0.06 1.92
CA SER A 19 -16.49 -0.90 3.12
C SER A 19 -17.78 -1.70 3.27
N ILE A 20 -18.94 -1.11 2.95
CA ILE A 20 -20.23 -1.81 2.98
C ILE A 20 -20.28 -2.90 1.91
N VAL A 21 -19.91 -2.58 0.67
CA VAL A 21 -19.92 -3.52 -0.46
C VAL A 21 -18.94 -4.68 -0.24
N LEU A 22 -17.76 -4.38 0.31
CA LEU A 22 -16.68 -5.34 0.54
C LEU A 22 -16.81 -6.11 1.87
N LEU A 23 -17.84 -5.85 2.68
CA LEU A 23 -18.01 -6.52 3.98
C LEU A 23 -18.04 -8.05 3.83
N LEU A 24 -18.88 -8.56 2.92
CA LEU A 24 -19.00 -10.00 2.67
C LEU A 24 -17.70 -10.57 2.08
N PRO A 25 -17.09 -10.04 1.02
CA PRO A 25 -15.77 -10.49 0.56
C PRO A 25 -14.71 -10.50 1.66
N MET A 26 -14.61 -9.44 2.46
CA MET A 26 -13.64 -9.38 3.56
C MET A 26 -13.89 -10.43 4.64
N PHE A 27 -15.16 -10.72 4.96
CA PHE A 27 -15.52 -11.79 5.88
C PHE A 27 -15.09 -13.17 5.33
N LEU A 28 -15.34 -13.45 4.05
CA LEU A 28 -14.93 -14.70 3.41
C LEU A 28 -13.41 -14.86 3.37
N ILE A 29 -12.67 -13.79 3.09
CA ILE A 29 -11.21 -13.79 3.16
C ILE A 29 -10.75 -14.09 4.59
N ALA A 30 -11.34 -13.43 5.58
CA ALA A 30 -11.01 -13.66 6.98
C ALA A 30 -11.21 -15.11 7.40
N LEU A 31 -12.32 -15.71 6.98
CA LEU A 31 -12.64 -17.13 7.22
C LEU A 31 -11.61 -18.04 6.52
N ALA A 32 -11.30 -17.78 5.25
CA ALA A 32 -10.31 -18.56 4.49
C ALA A 32 -8.93 -18.54 5.16
N ILE A 33 -8.46 -17.38 5.63
CA ILE A 33 -7.20 -17.24 6.36
C ILE A 33 -7.24 -18.04 7.67
N TYR A 34 -8.36 -17.98 8.38
CA TYR A 34 -8.51 -18.69 9.65
C TYR A 34 -8.50 -20.21 9.48
N VAL A 35 -9.10 -20.72 8.40
CA VAL A 35 -9.12 -22.15 8.07
C VAL A 35 -7.75 -22.64 7.60
N ASP A 36 -7.03 -21.82 6.81
CA ASP A 36 -5.70 -22.15 6.25
C ASP A 36 -4.61 -22.20 7.34
N ASP A 37 -4.58 -21.21 8.25
CA ASP A 37 -3.63 -21.13 9.38
C ASP A 37 -4.34 -20.47 10.58
N PRO A 38 -4.91 -21.27 11.53
CA PRO A 38 -5.73 -20.77 12.62
C PRO A 38 -5.02 -19.73 13.49
N GLY A 39 -5.67 -18.57 13.71
CA GLY A 39 -5.17 -17.50 14.56
C GLY A 39 -5.54 -16.10 14.08
N LYS A 40 -4.67 -15.10 14.34
CA LYS A 40 -4.95 -13.71 13.98
C LYS A 40 -5.08 -13.55 12.46
N VAL A 41 -6.21 -13.04 12.00
CA VAL A 41 -6.51 -12.82 10.58
C VAL A 41 -5.84 -11.55 10.04
N LEU A 42 -5.61 -10.56 10.89
CA LEU A 42 -5.03 -9.28 10.51
C LEU A 42 -3.56 -9.19 10.92
N PHE A 43 -2.78 -8.61 10.02
CA PHE A 43 -1.41 -8.16 10.23
C PHE A 43 -1.40 -6.63 10.31
N LYS A 44 -0.53 -6.06 11.13
CA LYS A 44 -0.32 -4.61 11.23
C LYS A 44 1.17 -4.28 11.14
N GLN A 45 1.49 -3.19 10.45
CA GLN A 45 2.86 -2.72 10.27
C GLN A 45 2.93 -1.20 10.43
N ARG A 46 3.94 -0.73 11.19
CA ARG A 46 4.16 0.71 11.38
C ARG A 46 4.63 1.36 10.09
N ARG A 47 3.97 2.41 9.68
CA ARG A 47 4.23 3.16 8.46
C ARG A 47 4.28 4.66 8.71
N VAL A 48 4.94 5.37 7.79
CA VAL A 48 5.00 6.83 7.78
C VAL A 48 3.67 7.38 7.28
N GLY A 49 3.11 8.31 8.04
CA GLY A 49 1.93 9.10 7.69
C GLY A 49 2.30 10.47 7.13
N ARG A 50 1.27 11.32 6.97
CA ARG A 50 1.48 12.70 6.53
C ARG A 50 2.28 13.49 7.56
N LYS A 51 3.24 14.32 7.13
CA LYS A 51 3.87 15.31 8.00
C LYS A 51 2.84 16.29 8.58
N LYS A 52 3.01 16.62 9.87
CA LYS A 52 2.24 17.65 10.57
C LYS A 52 3.22 18.59 11.27
N ASN A 53 3.11 19.89 10.97
CA ASN A 53 3.99 20.91 11.56
C ASN A 53 5.49 20.57 11.39
N GLY A 54 5.88 20.09 10.21
CA GLY A 54 7.26 19.70 9.91
C GLY A 54 7.70 18.34 10.44
N ASN A 55 6.92 17.70 11.30
CA ASN A 55 7.27 16.40 11.90
C ASN A 55 6.57 15.25 11.20
N LEU A 56 7.28 14.12 11.03
CA LEU A 56 6.70 12.87 10.56
C LEU A 56 5.67 12.35 11.56
N THR A 57 4.57 11.85 11.04
CA THR A 57 3.61 11.06 11.82
C THR A 57 3.70 9.60 11.43
N TYR A 58 3.24 8.73 12.31
CA TYR A 58 3.25 7.28 12.10
C TYR A 58 1.87 6.71 12.37
N PHE A 59 1.54 5.62 11.67
CA PHE A 59 0.30 4.89 11.88
C PHE A 59 0.51 3.39 11.67
N ASN A 60 -0.46 2.59 12.07
CA ASN A 60 -0.47 1.16 11.79
C ASN A 60 -1.23 0.91 10.49
N LEU A 61 -0.53 0.43 9.47
CA LEU A 61 -1.14 -0.08 8.25
C LEU A 61 -1.68 -1.49 8.51
N TYR A 62 -2.94 -1.72 8.21
CA TYR A 62 -3.57 -3.03 8.35
C TYR A 62 -3.59 -3.77 7.02
N LYS A 63 -3.37 -5.08 7.09
CA LYS A 63 -3.48 -6.02 5.97
C LYS A 63 -4.10 -7.32 6.45
N PHE A 64 -4.70 -8.08 5.56
CA PHE A 64 -4.94 -9.48 5.83
C PHE A 64 -3.62 -10.23 5.96
N ARG A 65 -3.55 -11.18 6.88
CA ARG A 65 -2.36 -12.00 7.09
C ARG A 65 -2.20 -12.98 5.93
N THR A 66 -1.02 -12.94 5.32
CA THR A 66 -0.64 -13.79 4.18
C THR A 66 0.51 -14.74 4.50
N MET A 67 1.07 -14.64 5.71
CA MET A 67 2.18 -15.47 6.17
C MET A 67 1.77 -16.25 7.42
N LYS A 68 2.39 -17.41 7.60
CA LYS A 68 2.17 -18.30 8.75
C LYS A 68 2.48 -17.57 10.06
N LEU A 69 1.78 -17.94 11.13
CA LEU A 69 2.06 -17.43 12.49
C LEU A 69 3.47 -17.77 13.00
N SER A 70 4.06 -18.84 12.46
CA SER A 70 5.44 -19.26 12.76
C SER A 70 6.52 -18.39 12.12
N THR A 71 6.15 -17.45 11.22
CA THR A 71 7.10 -16.54 10.58
C THR A 71 7.84 -15.69 11.63
N PRO A 72 9.18 -15.57 11.55
CA PRO A 72 9.94 -14.68 12.43
C PRO A 72 9.41 -13.24 12.38
N LYS A 73 9.07 -12.68 13.54
CA LYS A 73 8.38 -11.38 13.64
C LYS A 73 9.30 -10.19 13.41
N ASP A 74 10.56 -10.35 13.74
CA ASP A 74 11.54 -9.25 13.77
C ASP A 74 12.41 -9.19 12.51
N VAL A 75 12.16 -10.07 11.55
CA VAL A 75 12.88 -10.13 10.28
C VAL A 75 11.98 -9.62 9.14
N PRO A 76 12.37 -8.56 8.42
CA PRO A 76 11.65 -8.13 7.23
C PRO A 76 11.56 -9.26 6.18
N THR A 77 10.47 -9.35 5.43
CA THR A 77 10.23 -10.45 4.47
C THR A 77 11.36 -10.62 3.46
N HIS A 78 11.99 -9.53 3.00
CA HIS A 78 13.11 -9.55 2.05
C HIS A 78 14.44 -10.02 2.66
N MET A 79 14.54 -10.13 3.99
CA MET A 79 15.70 -10.64 4.72
C MET A 79 15.48 -12.08 5.22
N LEU A 80 14.32 -12.67 4.96
CA LEU A 80 14.05 -14.07 5.29
C LEU A 80 14.74 -14.99 4.28
N GLU A 81 15.46 -16.00 4.77
CA GLU A 81 15.85 -17.11 3.94
C GLU A 81 14.59 -17.85 3.45
N ASN A 82 14.41 -17.98 2.13
CA ASN A 82 13.28 -18.65 1.50
C ASN A 82 11.91 -18.14 2.01
N PRO A 83 11.56 -16.86 1.80
CA PRO A 83 10.32 -16.28 2.31
C PRO A 83 9.06 -17.01 1.85
N GLU A 84 9.13 -17.70 0.70
CA GLU A 84 8.02 -18.49 0.13
C GLU A 84 7.51 -19.59 1.05
N GLN A 85 8.36 -20.21 1.87
CA GLN A 85 7.96 -21.26 2.81
C GLN A 85 7.01 -20.78 3.92
N TYR A 86 7.06 -19.47 4.19
CA TYR A 86 6.22 -18.82 5.19
C TYR A 86 4.91 -18.29 4.62
N ILE A 87 4.77 -18.18 3.31
CA ILE A 87 3.55 -17.70 2.67
C ILE A 87 2.53 -18.84 2.64
N THR A 88 1.32 -18.60 3.16
CA THR A 88 0.26 -19.59 3.13
C THR A 88 -0.34 -19.72 1.72
N PRO A 89 -0.98 -20.84 1.34
CA PRO A 89 -1.67 -20.97 0.05
C PRO A 89 -2.69 -19.85 -0.21
N VAL A 90 -3.55 -19.56 0.78
CA VAL A 90 -4.49 -18.42 0.72
C VAL A 90 -3.72 -17.11 0.62
N GLY A 91 -2.64 -16.95 1.39
CA GLY A 91 -1.80 -15.75 1.37
C GLY A 91 -1.19 -15.48 0.00
N ARG A 92 -0.74 -16.50 -0.72
CA ARG A 92 -0.21 -16.37 -2.09
C ARG A 92 -1.27 -15.83 -3.05
N PHE A 93 -2.48 -16.36 -3.00
CA PHE A 93 -3.60 -15.84 -3.78
C PHE A 93 -3.91 -14.38 -3.45
N LEU A 94 -3.98 -14.02 -2.15
CA LEU A 94 -4.28 -12.67 -1.71
C LEU A 94 -3.22 -11.66 -2.17
N ARG A 95 -1.94 -12.01 -2.08
CA ARG A 95 -0.83 -11.14 -2.57
C ARG A 95 -0.90 -10.94 -4.07
N LYS A 96 -1.07 -12.02 -4.84
CA LYS A 96 -1.17 -11.95 -6.30
C LYS A 96 -2.32 -11.06 -6.78
N THR A 97 -3.42 -11.03 -6.03
CA THR A 97 -4.62 -10.24 -6.35
C THR A 97 -4.69 -8.90 -5.61
N SER A 98 -3.73 -8.60 -4.74
CA SER A 98 -3.73 -7.44 -3.84
C SER A 98 -4.96 -7.36 -2.91
N LEU A 99 -5.69 -8.45 -2.73
CA LEU A 99 -6.86 -8.53 -1.84
C LEU A 99 -6.47 -8.46 -0.36
N ASP A 100 -5.21 -8.72 -0.02
CA ASP A 100 -4.68 -8.53 1.34
C ASP A 100 -4.77 -7.07 1.82
N GLU A 101 -4.82 -6.12 0.91
CA GLU A 101 -4.87 -4.69 1.21
C GLU A 101 -6.29 -4.13 1.39
N LEU A 102 -7.36 -4.89 1.05
CA LEU A 102 -8.75 -4.41 1.13
C LEU A 102 -9.14 -3.88 2.52
N VAL A 103 -8.62 -4.50 3.58
CA VAL A 103 -8.90 -4.09 4.96
C VAL A 103 -8.39 -2.68 5.29
N GLN A 104 -7.48 -2.11 4.48
CA GLN A 104 -7.03 -0.73 4.64
C GLN A 104 -8.17 0.27 4.40
N ILE A 105 -9.18 -0.10 3.61
CA ILE A 105 -10.32 0.79 3.31
C ILE A 105 -11.06 1.14 4.61
N PRO A 106 -11.64 0.20 5.38
CA PRO A 106 -12.29 0.52 6.65
C PRO A 106 -11.31 0.92 7.77
N MET A 107 -10.11 0.36 7.81
CA MET A 107 -9.22 0.54 8.96
C MET A 107 -8.34 1.79 8.88
N ASN A 108 -7.91 2.19 7.67
CA ASN A 108 -6.97 3.30 7.50
C ASN A 108 -7.55 4.49 6.74
N ILE A 109 -8.41 4.27 5.72
CA ILE A 109 -8.98 5.39 4.95
C ILE A 109 -10.14 6.02 5.72
N LEU A 110 -11.10 5.26 6.22
CA LEU A 110 -12.21 5.79 7.02
C LEU A 110 -11.73 6.51 8.29
N THR A 111 -10.65 6.02 8.90
CA THR A 111 -10.05 6.68 10.09
C THR A 111 -9.23 7.92 9.73
N GLY A 112 -9.11 8.25 8.44
CA GLY A 112 -8.44 9.44 7.95
C GLY A 112 -6.90 9.39 7.99
N GLN A 113 -6.31 8.23 8.27
CA GLN A 113 -4.85 8.01 8.27
C GLN A 113 -4.30 7.94 6.85
N MET A 114 -5.10 7.41 5.92
CA MET A 114 -4.77 7.26 4.50
C MET A 114 -5.80 7.95 3.61
N SER A 115 -5.47 8.04 2.34
CA SER A 115 -6.30 8.44 1.21
C SER A 115 -6.44 7.24 0.26
N ILE A 116 -7.40 7.29 -0.66
CA ILE A 116 -7.46 6.30 -1.75
C ILE A 116 -6.24 6.46 -2.65
N ILE A 117 -5.95 7.70 -3.08
CA ILE A 117 -4.82 8.02 -3.95
C ILE A 117 -3.78 8.87 -3.20
N GLY A 118 -2.53 8.45 -3.26
CA GLY A 118 -1.40 9.14 -2.66
C GLY A 118 -0.11 8.32 -2.73
N PRO A 119 1.02 8.83 -2.24
CA PRO A 119 2.26 8.07 -2.11
C PRO A 119 2.05 6.79 -1.27
N ARG A 120 2.58 5.66 -1.74
CA ARG A 120 2.50 4.41 -0.95
C ARG A 120 3.19 4.61 0.41
N PRO A 121 2.57 4.23 1.55
CA PRO A 121 3.16 4.48 2.87
C PRO A 121 4.54 3.82 3.01
N ALA A 122 5.59 4.63 3.25
CA ALA A 122 6.93 4.12 3.53
C ALA A 122 6.97 3.35 4.85
N LEU A 123 7.90 2.40 4.98
CA LEU A 123 8.23 1.81 6.27
C LEU A 123 8.80 2.91 7.19
N TRP A 124 8.59 2.75 8.49
CA TRP A 124 9.05 3.72 9.49
C TRP A 124 10.58 3.92 9.51
N ASN A 125 11.34 2.98 8.96
CA ASN A 125 12.80 2.93 8.88
C ASN A 125 13.34 3.03 7.43
N GLN A 126 12.55 3.52 6.48
CA GLN A 126 12.98 3.82 5.10
C GLN A 126 13.41 5.29 4.99
N ASP A 127 14.47 5.66 5.70
CA ASP A 127 14.91 7.06 5.82
C ASP A 127 15.33 7.65 4.46
N ASP A 128 15.91 6.85 3.58
CA ASP A 128 16.29 7.19 2.21
C ASP A 128 15.08 7.62 1.35
N LEU A 129 14.03 6.80 1.31
CA LEU A 129 12.80 7.13 0.60
C LEU A 129 12.08 8.35 1.22
N ILE A 130 12.09 8.45 2.56
CA ILE A 130 11.49 9.58 3.27
C ILE A 130 12.21 10.87 2.90
N ALA A 131 13.55 10.89 2.94
CA ALA A 131 14.36 12.04 2.59
C ALA A 131 14.20 12.44 1.12
N GLU A 132 14.14 11.47 0.20
CA GLU A 132 13.93 11.74 -1.21
C GLU A 132 12.56 12.36 -1.49
N ARG A 133 11.49 11.85 -0.86
CA ARG A 133 10.11 12.38 -0.95
C ARG A 133 9.97 13.80 -0.39
N ASP A 134 10.78 14.16 0.60
CA ASP A 134 10.76 15.51 1.16
C ASP A 134 11.14 16.57 0.13
N LYS A 135 12.05 16.27 -0.79
CA LYS A 135 12.44 17.18 -1.89
C LYS A 135 11.26 17.57 -2.79
N TYR A 136 10.23 16.73 -2.84
CA TYR A 136 9.05 16.91 -3.70
C TYR A 136 7.76 17.23 -2.91
N GLY A 137 7.83 17.36 -1.59
CA GLY A 137 6.66 17.58 -0.73
C GLY A 137 5.67 16.39 -0.67
N ALA A 138 6.14 15.19 -1.02
CA ALA A 138 5.30 14.00 -1.05
C ALA A 138 4.92 13.49 0.35
N ASN A 139 5.72 13.80 1.37
CA ASN A 139 5.39 13.49 2.76
C ASN A 139 4.38 14.47 3.39
N ASP A 140 4.07 15.60 2.74
CA ASP A 140 3.11 16.61 3.23
C ASP A 140 1.65 16.26 2.93
N ILE A 141 1.41 15.18 2.20
CA ILE A 141 0.07 14.67 1.89
C ILE A 141 -0.17 13.32 2.54
N LYS A 142 -1.45 12.91 2.65
CA LYS A 142 -1.79 11.58 3.15
C LYS A 142 -1.23 10.50 2.23
N PRO A 143 -0.65 9.42 2.78
CA PRO A 143 -0.31 8.25 1.97
C PRO A 143 -1.57 7.62 1.38
N GLY A 144 -1.41 6.93 0.22
CA GLY A 144 -2.50 6.33 -0.52
C GLY A 144 -2.53 4.80 -0.46
N LEU A 145 -3.72 4.23 -0.68
CA LEU A 145 -3.90 2.80 -0.97
C LEU A 145 -3.26 2.47 -2.32
N THR A 146 -3.48 3.34 -3.30
CA THR A 146 -2.78 3.35 -4.58
C THR A 146 -2.25 4.75 -4.89
N GLY A 147 -1.42 4.90 -5.93
CA GLY A 147 -0.81 6.17 -6.27
C GLY A 147 -0.04 6.15 -7.59
N TRP A 148 0.39 7.33 -8.02
CA TRP A 148 1.00 7.53 -9.33
C TRP A 148 2.29 6.72 -9.51
N ALA A 149 3.15 6.62 -8.50
CA ALA A 149 4.34 5.76 -8.54
C ALA A 149 3.97 4.27 -8.66
N GLN A 150 2.89 3.82 -7.98
CA GLN A 150 2.45 2.44 -8.06
C GLN A 150 1.95 2.07 -9.47
N ILE A 151 1.29 3.02 -10.15
CA ILE A 151 0.80 2.84 -11.52
C ILE A 151 1.95 2.82 -12.54
N ASN A 152 3.07 3.50 -12.26
CA ASN A 152 4.18 3.65 -13.21
C ASN A 152 5.38 2.72 -12.95
N GLY A 153 5.22 1.64 -12.19
CA GLY A 153 6.28 0.63 -11.99
C GLY A 153 6.33 0.03 -10.59
N ARG A 154 5.53 0.55 -9.63
CA ARG A 154 5.31 -0.04 -8.31
C ARG A 154 6.62 -0.37 -7.56
N ASP A 155 6.89 -1.65 -7.36
CA ASP A 155 8.03 -2.13 -6.56
C ASP A 155 9.35 -2.19 -7.37
N GLU A 156 9.28 -2.13 -8.70
CA GLU A 156 10.44 -2.16 -9.61
C GLU A 156 11.16 -0.80 -9.72
N LEU A 157 10.49 0.30 -9.32
CA LEU A 157 11.08 1.64 -9.39
C LEU A 157 12.18 1.83 -8.35
N GLU A 158 13.25 2.47 -8.74
CA GLU A 158 14.27 2.98 -7.83
C GLU A 158 13.70 4.10 -6.92
N ILE A 159 14.36 4.36 -5.80
CA ILE A 159 13.86 5.28 -4.77
C ILE A 159 13.65 6.69 -5.30
N ASP A 160 14.59 7.21 -6.11
CA ASP A 160 14.51 8.53 -6.72
C ASP A 160 13.37 8.64 -7.74
N GLU A 161 13.14 7.60 -8.54
CA GLU A 161 12.03 7.52 -9.49
C GLU A 161 10.68 7.47 -8.76
N LYS A 162 10.56 6.65 -7.70
CA LYS A 162 9.36 6.63 -6.84
C LYS A 162 9.04 8.01 -6.29
N ALA A 163 10.05 8.69 -5.75
CA ALA A 163 9.87 10.02 -5.18
C ALA A 163 9.52 11.07 -6.24
N LYS A 164 10.06 10.98 -7.47
CA LYS A 164 9.69 11.85 -8.60
C LYS A 164 8.23 11.66 -9.00
N PHE A 165 7.76 10.41 -9.17
CA PHE A 165 6.35 10.13 -9.48
C PHE A 165 5.42 10.58 -8.35
N ASP A 166 5.79 10.38 -7.09
CA ASP A 166 5.04 10.90 -5.95
C ASP A 166 4.98 12.43 -5.96
N GLY A 167 6.08 13.10 -6.33
CA GLY A 167 6.14 14.54 -6.52
C GLY A 167 5.29 15.04 -7.70
N GLU A 168 5.26 14.30 -8.81
CA GLU A 168 4.35 14.60 -9.91
C GLU A 168 2.89 14.53 -9.48
N TYR A 169 2.52 13.51 -8.70
CA TYR A 169 1.19 13.42 -8.12
C TYR A 169 0.86 14.65 -7.27
N VAL A 170 1.77 15.08 -6.40
CA VAL A 170 1.59 16.27 -5.57
C VAL A 170 1.28 17.52 -6.44
N LYS A 171 1.97 17.67 -7.57
CA LYS A 171 1.76 18.81 -8.50
C LYS A 171 0.44 18.71 -9.26
N LYS A 172 0.08 17.52 -9.74
CA LYS A 172 -1.10 17.25 -10.60
C LYS A 172 -2.39 16.95 -9.80
N MET A 173 -2.32 16.91 -8.47
CA MET A 173 -3.43 16.51 -7.61
C MET A 173 -4.72 17.28 -7.90
N SER A 174 -5.71 16.58 -8.45
CA SER A 174 -7.03 17.07 -8.81
C SER A 174 -8.02 15.91 -8.85
N LEU A 175 -9.33 16.22 -8.87
CA LEU A 175 -10.36 15.19 -8.96
C LEU A 175 -10.20 14.31 -10.23
N LEU A 176 -9.95 14.94 -11.37
CA LEU A 176 -9.77 14.21 -12.63
C LEU A 176 -8.53 13.33 -12.62
N PHE A 177 -7.44 13.81 -12.00
CA PHE A 177 -6.22 13.02 -11.89
C PHE A 177 -6.38 11.84 -10.91
N ASP A 178 -7.11 12.02 -9.82
CA ASP A 178 -7.46 10.94 -8.90
C ASP A 178 -8.34 9.89 -9.58
N ILE A 179 -9.35 10.29 -10.36
CA ILE A 179 -10.18 9.36 -11.15
C ILE A 179 -9.30 8.58 -12.15
N LYS A 180 -8.40 9.26 -12.86
CA LYS A 180 -7.44 8.60 -13.75
C LYS A 180 -6.63 7.55 -12.99
N CYS A 181 -6.08 7.88 -11.84
CA CYS A 181 -5.31 6.93 -11.03
C CYS A 181 -6.15 5.72 -10.59
N ILE A 182 -7.43 5.90 -10.26
CA ILE A 182 -8.33 4.78 -9.91
C ILE A 182 -8.52 3.85 -11.12
N ILE A 183 -8.79 4.41 -12.29
CA ILE A 183 -9.00 3.63 -13.52
C ILE A 183 -7.73 2.86 -13.90
N ASP A 184 -6.57 3.55 -13.92
CA ASP A 184 -5.29 2.93 -14.26
C ASP A 184 -4.92 1.82 -13.25
N THR A 185 -5.19 2.01 -11.95
CA THR A 185 -5.01 0.96 -10.93
C THR A 185 -5.88 -0.26 -11.22
N ALA A 186 -7.17 -0.05 -11.53
CA ALA A 186 -8.08 -1.15 -11.83
C ALA A 186 -7.61 -1.95 -13.07
N LEU A 187 -7.13 -1.26 -14.10
CA LEU A 187 -6.57 -1.90 -15.29
C LEU A 187 -5.31 -2.73 -14.98
N GLN A 188 -4.41 -2.22 -14.13
CA GLN A 188 -3.21 -2.96 -13.73
C GLN A 188 -3.52 -4.19 -12.88
N VAL A 189 -4.47 -4.08 -11.95
CA VAL A 189 -4.90 -5.24 -11.13
C VAL A 189 -5.46 -6.34 -12.03
N VAL A 190 -6.24 -5.99 -13.05
CA VAL A 190 -6.77 -6.97 -14.03
C VAL A 190 -5.65 -7.61 -14.86
N LYS A 191 -4.64 -6.84 -15.27
CA LYS A 191 -3.50 -7.34 -16.06
C LYS A 191 -2.48 -8.12 -15.23
N HIS A 192 -2.55 -8.07 -13.90
CA HIS A 192 -1.57 -8.66 -12.97
C HIS A 192 -0.12 -8.14 -13.17
N GLU A 193 0.05 -6.91 -13.64
CA GLU A 193 1.35 -6.30 -13.89
C GLU A 193 1.94 -5.69 -12.60
N GLY A 194 3.26 -5.79 -12.41
CA GLY A 194 4.03 -5.05 -11.40
C GLY A 194 3.95 -5.60 -9.96
N VAL A 195 3.44 -6.81 -9.73
CA VAL A 195 3.52 -7.47 -8.41
C VAL A 195 4.78 -8.32 -8.34
N VAL A 196 5.85 -7.79 -7.74
CA VAL A 196 7.06 -8.56 -7.41
C VAL A 196 6.95 -9.01 -5.96
N GLU A 197 6.85 -10.32 -5.73
CA GLU A 197 6.81 -10.88 -4.38
C GLU A 197 8.17 -10.68 -3.69
N GLY A 198 8.18 -9.86 -2.64
CA GLY A 198 9.36 -9.63 -1.79
C GLY A 198 10.34 -8.55 -2.27
N GLY A 199 10.06 -7.85 -3.37
CA GLY A 199 10.96 -6.85 -3.92
C GLY A 199 10.99 -5.52 -3.16
N THR A 200 12.14 -5.16 -2.63
CA THR A 200 12.54 -3.77 -2.39
C THR A 200 13.51 -3.39 -3.49
N GLY A 201 13.04 -2.91 -4.64
CA GLY A 201 13.79 -2.18 -5.66
C GLY A 201 15.22 -2.54 -6.06
N THR A 202 15.79 -3.65 -5.60
CA THR A 202 17.13 -4.11 -5.97
C THR A 202 17.07 -5.49 -6.60
N LEU A 203 16.50 -5.57 -7.80
CA LEU A 203 16.92 -6.61 -8.72
C LEU A 203 18.23 -6.11 -9.34
N SER A 204 19.33 -6.70 -8.91
CA SER A 204 20.64 -6.52 -9.49
C SER A 204 20.55 -6.70 -11.01
N LYS A 205 21.22 -5.81 -11.77
CA LYS A 205 21.33 -5.87 -13.24
C LYS A 205 22.02 -7.14 -13.77
N SER A 206 22.22 -8.19 -12.94
CA SER A 206 22.97 -9.38 -13.30
C SER A 206 22.15 -10.49 -13.97
N ASP A 207 20.83 -10.38 -14.06
CA ASP A 207 20.00 -11.46 -14.62
C ASP A 207 19.43 -11.13 -16.01
N LYS A 208 20.11 -10.24 -16.76
CA LYS A 208 19.82 -9.95 -18.17
C LYS A 208 21.11 -10.09 -19.01
N GLU A 209 21.74 -11.26 -18.97
CA GLU A 209 22.64 -11.75 -20.01
C GLU A 209 22.26 -13.17 -20.42
#